data_4cc42764a562fff4eab5b280d5520bbc
#
_entry.id   4cc42764a562fff4eab5b280d5520bbc
#
_cell.length_a   1.000
_cell.length_b   1.000
_cell.length_c   1.000
_cell.angle_alpha   90.00
_cell.angle_beta   90.00
_cell.angle_gamma   90.00
#
_symmetry.space_group_name_H-M   'P 1'
#
loop_
_entity.id
_entity.type
_entity.pdbx_description
1 polymer ?
#
loop_
_entity_poly.entity_id
_entity_poly.type
_entity_poly.pdbx_seq_one_letter_code
_entity_poly.pdbx_strand_id
1 'polypeptide(L)'
;LHIARHSFPTRRSSDLGALAHTNAVANMLFGAISGSGTAAASAMGSIIGPIEEEEGYDRDFSAAANIATAPTGLLIPPSNVMITFSLVSGGTSVAALFMAGYIPGILWGLACMAVIFYFAKKRGYRSTRRYSMSEKVKVFFQAIPCLLMIIIVIGGIISGIFTATEGSVVAVVYSLILSLFFYKSIKI
;
A
#
# COMPACT_ATOMS: atom_id res chain seq x y z
N LEU A 1 -4.33 29.41 -34.94
CA LEU A 1 -3.28 29.44 -33.88
C LEU A 1 -2.67 28.04 -33.80
N HIS A 2 -1.51 27.85 -34.43
CA HIS A 2 -0.74 26.61 -34.34
C HIS A 2 -0.08 26.57 -32.96
N ILE A 3 -0.63 25.78 -32.05
CA ILE A 3 0.08 25.41 -30.84
C ILE A 3 1.10 24.35 -31.25
N ALA A 4 2.37 24.75 -31.31
CA ALA A 4 3.48 23.84 -31.52
C ALA A 4 3.47 22.79 -30.39
N ARG A 5 3.17 21.54 -30.75
CA ARG A 5 3.46 20.39 -29.91
C ARG A 5 4.99 20.30 -29.81
N HIS A 6 5.54 20.80 -28.72
CA HIS A 6 6.91 20.50 -28.36
C HIS A 6 7.02 19.01 -28.13
N SER A 7 7.51 18.31 -29.13
CA SER A 7 7.96 16.92 -29.02
C SER A 7 9.20 16.92 -28.13
N PHE A 8 9.00 16.71 -26.84
CA PHE A 8 10.11 16.37 -25.94
C PHE A 8 10.72 15.04 -26.42
N PRO A 9 12.06 14.94 -26.48
CA PRO A 9 12.71 13.69 -26.86
C PRO A 9 12.35 12.62 -25.83
N THR A 10 11.53 11.67 -26.25
CA THR A 10 11.15 10.50 -25.45
C THR A 10 12.36 9.61 -25.23
N ARG A 11 13.16 9.92 -24.21
CA ARG A 11 14.09 8.93 -23.68
C ARG A 11 13.24 7.83 -23.01
N ARG A 12 13.25 6.65 -23.62
CA ARG A 12 12.62 5.43 -23.14
C ARG A 12 13.00 5.22 -21.66
N SER A 13 12.09 5.50 -20.72
CA SER A 13 12.18 4.93 -19.39
C SER A 13 11.58 3.52 -19.47
N SER A 14 12.27 2.55 -18.88
CA SER A 14 11.90 1.13 -18.92
C SER A 14 10.73 0.80 -17.99
N ASP A 15 10.24 1.75 -17.22
CA ASP A 15 9.30 1.53 -16.12
C ASP A 15 7.85 1.67 -16.59
N LEU A 16 7.37 0.62 -17.24
CA LEU A 16 5.97 0.53 -17.68
C LEU A 16 5.04 0.42 -16.47
N GLY A 17 4.09 1.37 -16.36
CA GLY A 17 3.07 1.34 -15.33
C GLY A 17 3.59 1.54 -13.90
N ALA A 18 4.75 2.20 -13.72
CA ALA A 18 5.40 2.34 -12.44
C ALA A 18 4.49 2.91 -11.34
N LEU A 19 3.70 3.95 -11.65
CA LEU A 19 2.77 4.55 -10.69
C LEU A 19 1.63 3.62 -10.31
N ALA A 20 1.04 2.91 -11.26
CA ALA A 20 -0.03 1.96 -10.98
C ALA A 20 0.47 0.75 -10.15
N HIS A 21 1.72 0.31 -10.37
CA HIS A 21 2.36 -0.68 -9.50
C HIS A 21 2.64 -0.11 -8.10
N THR A 22 3.05 1.15 -8.03
CA THR A 22 3.23 1.85 -6.74
C THR A 22 1.90 1.94 -6.00
N ASN A 23 0.79 2.24 -6.69
CA ASN A 23 -0.54 2.24 -6.12
C ASN A 23 -0.92 0.86 -5.54
N ALA A 24 -0.67 -0.22 -6.29
CA ALA A 24 -0.92 -1.58 -5.83
C ALA A 24 -0.13 -1.91 -4.56
N VAL A 25 1.18 -1.65 -4.54
CA VAL A 25 2.03 -1.88 -3.36
C VAL A 25 1.63 -0.99 -2.19
N ALA A 26 1.29 0.27 -2.45
CA ALA A 26 0.83 1.21 -1.43
C ALA A 26 -0.50 0.75 -0.80
N ASN A 27 -1.45 0.22 -1.59
CA ASN A 27 -2.67 -0.38 -1.08
C ASN A 27 -2.39 -1.61 -0.20
N MET A 28 -1.44 -2.48 -0.60
CA MET A 28 -1.04 -3.64 0.20
C MET A 28 -0.47 -3.20 1.55
N LEU A 29 0.45 -2.23 1.56
CA LEU A 29 1.10 -1.74 2.78
C LEU A 29 0.14 -0.95 3.67
N PHE A 30 -0.60 -0.01 3.09
CA PHE A 30 -1.57 0.79 3.84
C PHE A 30 -2.72 -0.08 4.35
N GLY A 31 -3.18 -1.01 3.53
CA GLY A 31 -4.20 -1.98 3.91
C GLY A 31 -3.75 -2.86 5.09
N ALA A 32 -2.50 -3.32 5.07
CA ALA A 32 -1.91 -4.08 6.17
C ALA A 32 -1.80 -3.25 7.47
N ILE A 33 -1.73 -1.93 7.40
CA ILE A 33 -1.74 -1.05 8.59
C ILE A 33 -3.18 -0.78 9.05
N SER A 34 -4.06 -0.41 8.11
CA SER A 34 -5.44 0.00 8.43
C SER A 34 -6.39 -1.17 8.66
N GLY A 35 -6.09 -2.35 8.13
CA GLY A 35 -6.96 -3.51 8.14
C GLY A 35 -8.27 -3.31 7.37
N SER A 36 -8.35 -2.31 6.48
CA SER A 36 -9.56 -1.91 5.76
C SER A 36 -9.27 -1.60 4.29
N GLY A 37 -9.87 -2.38 3.39
CA GLY A 37 -9.75 -2.17 1.94
C GLY A 37 -10.38 -0.85 1.49
N THR A 38 -11.50 -0.43 2.08
CA THR A 38 -12.14 0.85 1.75
C THR A 38 -11.30 2.04 2.17
N ALA A 39 -10.67 1.97 3.34
CA ALA A 39 -9.73 3.01 3.79
C ALA A 39 -8.50 3.06 2.87
N ALA A 40 -7.97 1.91 2.46
CA ALA A 40 -6.85 1.85 1.51
C ALA A 40 -7.21 2.46 0.16
N ALA A 41 -8.35 2.07 -0.43
CA ALA A 41 -8.82 2.62 -1.70
C ALA A 41 -9.02 4.14 -1.65
N SER A 42 -9.62 4.65 -0.56
CA SER A 42 -9.86 6.08 -0.39
C SER A 42 -8.56 6.86 -0.22
N ALA A 43 -7.66 6.40 0.65
CA ALA A 43 -6.39 7.06 0.90
C ALA A 43 -5.49 7.05 -0.34
N MET A 44 -5.28 5.88 -0.95
CA MET A 44 -4.41 5.78 -2.13
C MET A 44 -5.01 6.46 -3.35
N GLY A 45 -6.33 6.36 -3.55
CA GLY A 45 -7.02 7.07 -4.63
C GLY A 45 -6.90 8.58 -4.53
N SER A 46 -6.94 9.14 -3.33
CA SER A 46 -6.80 10.59 -3.12
C SER A 46 -5.34 11.08 -3.26
N ILE A 47 -4.36 10.23 -2.94
CA ILE A 47 -2.93 10.61 -2.98
C ILE A 47 -2.31 10.31 -4.35
N ILE A 48 -2.50 9.09 -4.86
CA ILE A 48 -1.82 8.61 -6.07
C ILE A 48 -2.63 8.93 -7.32
N GLY A 49 -3.98 8.91 -7.24
CA GLY A 49 -4.85 9.17 -8.38
C GLY A 49 -4.53 10.47 -9.14
N PRO A 50 -4.43 11.64 -8.46
CA PRO A 50 -4.04 12.88 -9.12
C PRO A 50 -2.66 12.83 -9.78
N ILE A 51 -1.70 12.12 -9.17
CA ILE A 51 -0.35 11.97 -9.73
C ILE A 51 -0.38 11.11 -11.00
N GLU A 52 -1.19 10.05 -11.01
CA GLU A 52 -1.38 9.20 -12.19
C GLU A 52 -2.03 9.99 -13.32
N GLU A 53 -3.03 10.83 -13.03
CA GLU A 53 -3.69 11.70 -14.01
C GLU A 53 -2.70 12.71 -14.62
N GLU A 54 -1.86 13.36 -13.79
CA GLU A 54 -0.80 14.25 -14.26
C GLU A 54 0.24 13.57 -15.17
N GLU A 55 0.53 12.29 -14.91
CA GLU A 55 1.44 11.47 -15.71
C GLU A 55 0.77 10.84 -16.95
N GLY A 56 -0.50 11.17 -17.21
CA GLY A 56 -1.24 10.78 -18.41
C GLY A 56 -1.89 9.40 -18.36
N TYR A 57 -2.12 8.87 -17.16
CA TYR A 57 -2.93 7.66 -17.01
C TYR A 57 -4.42 7.99 -17.19
N ASP A 58 -5.16 7.07 -17.82
CA ASP A 58 -6.61 7.18 -17.88
C ASP A 58 -7.19 7.07 -16.47
N ARG A 59 -8.06 7.99 -16.12
CA ARG A 59 -8.72 8.05 -14.80
C ARG A 59 -9.46 6.76 -14.46
N ASP A 60 -10.13 6.17 -15.44
CA ASP A 60 -10.86 4.91 -15.25
C ASP A 60 -9.91 3.75 -14.95
N PHE A 61 -8.75 3.71 -15.61
CA PHE A 61 -7.73 2.71 -15.35
C PHE A 61 -7.13 2.87 -13.95
N SER A 62 -6.79 4.09 -13.56
CA SER A 62 -6.25 4.39 -12.22
C SER A 62 -7.24 4.02 -11.13
N ALA A 63 -8.51 4.39 -11.28
CA ALA A 63 -9.56 4.03 -10.35
C ALA A 63 -9.77 2.51 -10.28
N ALA A 64 -9.82 1.82 -11.42
CA ALA A 64 -9.98 0.37 -11.46
C ALA A 64 -8.78 -0.37 -10.81
N ALA A 65 -7.55 0.05 -11.07
CA ALA A 65 -6.35 -0.51 -10.48
C ALA A 65 -6.33 -0.31 -8.96
N ASN A 66 -6.68 0.89 -8.50
CA ASN A 66 -6.77 1.23 -7.08
C ASN A 66 -7.82 0.36 -6.35
N ILE A 67 -9.04 0.27 -6.90
CA ILE A 67 -10.14 -0.50 -6.29
C ILE A 67 -9.83 -2.00 -6.33
N ALA A 68 -9.27 -2.52 -7.41
CA ALA A 68 -8.95 -3.95 -7.54
C ALA A 68 -7.85 -4.40 -6.56
N THR A 69 -6.92 -3.52 -6.21
CA THR A 69 -5.81 -3.83 -5.28
C THR A 69 -6.17 -3.61 -3.81
N ALA A 70 -7.17 -2.79 -3.51
CA ALA A 70 -7.58 -2.48 -2.15
C ALA A 70 -7.99 -3.70 -1.29
N PRO A 71 -8.61 -4.80 -1.83
CA PRO A 71 -8.92 -5.99 -1.04
C PRO A 71 -7.71 -6.68 -0.43
N THR A 72 -6.49 -6.44 -0.92
CA THR A 72 -5.27 -6.95 -0.26
C THR A 72 -5.17 -6.50 1.18
N GLY A 73 -5.68 -5.30 1.52
CA GLY A 73 -5.72 -4.80 2.88
C GLY A 73 -6.68 -5.52 3.83
N LEU A 74 -7.58 -6.36 3.29
CA LEU A 74 -8.43 -7.25 4.08
C LEU A 74 -7.79 -8.63 4.27
N LEU A 75 -6.90 -9.03 3.36
CA LEU A 75 -6.27 -10.33 3.34
C LEU A 75 -4.91 -10.33 4.03
N ILE A 76 -4.13 -9.27 3.86
CA ILE A 76 -2.80 -9.14 4.49
C ILE A 76 -2.98 -8.61 5.92
N PRO A 77 -2.50 -9.34 6.94
CA PRO A 77 -2.64 -8.91 8.34
C PRO A 77 -1.87 -7.62 8.68
N PRO A 78 -2.34 -6.90 9.73
CA PRO A 78 -3.54 -7.13 10.53
C PRO A 78 -4.83 -6.76 9.79
N SER A 79 -5.86 -7.58 9.91
CA SER A 79 -7.14 -7.39 9.23
C SER A 79 -8.30 -7.35 10.21
N ASN A 80 -9.08 -6.26 10.16
CA ASN A 80 -10.29 -6.11 10.97
C ASN A 80 -11.33 -7.20 10.68
N VAL A 81 -11.42 -7.64 9.43
CA VAL A 81 -12.34 -8.71 9.01
C VAL A 81 -11.96 -10.04 9.66
N MET A 82 -10.67 -10.38 9.70
CA MET A 82 -10.20 -11.61 10.35
C MET A 82 -10.42 -11.60 11.85
N ILE A 83 -10.22 -10.45 12.51
CA ILE A 83 -10.51 -10.29 13.94
C ILE A 83 -12.01 -10.47 14.20
N THR A 84 -12.84 -9.81 13.41
CA THR A 84 -14.30 -9.95 13.53
C THR A 84 -14.75 -11.39 13.27
N PHE A 85 -14.19 -12.05 12.25
CA PHE A 85 -14.47 -13.45 11.96
C PHE A 85 -14.10 -14.35 13.14
N SER A 86 -12.94 -14.14 13.77
CA SER A 86 -12.53 -14.89 14.95
C SER A 86 -13.57 -14.83 16.07
N LEU A 87 -14.13 -13.64 16.31
CA LEU A 87 -15.14 -13.44 17.34
C LEU A 87 -16.47 -14.12 17.01
N VAL A 88 -16.93 -14.02 15.76
CA VAL A 88 -18.24 -14.57 15.32
C VAL A 88 -18.18 -16.08 15.14
N SER A 89 -17.03 -16.63 14.74
CA SER A 89 -16.85 -18.08 14.51
C SER A 89 -16.70 -18.94 15.78
N GLY A 90 -16.85 -18.33 16.96
CA GLY A 90 -16.73 -19.05 18.23
C GLY A 90 -15.29 -19.23 18.73
N GLY A 91 -14.38 -18.30 18.34
CA GLY A 91 -13.03 -18.25 18.91
C GLY A 91 -11.94 -18.87 18.04
N THR A 92 -12.10 -18.88 16.72
CA THR A 92 -11.01 -19.24 15.81
C THR A 92 -9.78 -18.37 16.08
N SER A 93 -8.59 -18.98 16.16
CA SER A 93 -7.35 -18.26 16.47
C SER A 93 -7.07 -17.13 15.48
N VAL A 94 -6.94 -15.88 15.97
CA VAL A 94 -6.58 -14.71 15.16
C VAL A 94 -5.21 -14.90 14.52
N ALA A 95 -4.24 -15.48 15.25
CA ALA A 95 -2.90 -15.76 14.71
C ALA A 95 -2.96 -16.75 13.54
N ALA A 96 -3.78 -17.80 13.64
CA ALA A 96 -3.97 -18.76 12.56
C ALA A 96 -4.62 -18.12 11.33
N LEU A 97 -5.62 -17.25 11.52
CA LEU A 97 -6.25 -16.48 10.43
C LEU A 97 -5.25 -15.54 9.76
N PHE A 98 -4.43 -14.86 10.53
CA PHE A 98 -3.39 -13.99 10.01
C PHE A 98 -2.38 -14.76 9.16
N MET A 99 -1.89 -15.89 9.66
CA MET A 99 -0.98 -16.75 8.89
C MET A 99 -1.60 -17.25 7.59
N ALA A 100 -2.89 -17.65 7.63
CA ALA A 100 -3.62 -18.11 6.45
C ALA A 100 -3.84 -17.00 5.41
N GLY A 101 -3.97 -15.74 5.83
CA GLY A 101 -4.25 -14.59 4.98
C GLY A 101 -3.07 -14.13 4.11
N TYR A 102 -1.82 -14.41 4.50
CA TYR A 102 -0.66 -13.95 3.75
C TYR A 102 -0.60 -14.51 2.33
N ILE A 103 -0.80 -15.80 2.18
CA ILE A 103 -0.69 -16.46 0.85
C ILE A 103 -1.74 -15.91 -0.11
N PRO A 104 -3.06 -15.92 0.19
CA PRO A 104 -4.05 -15.37 -0.72
C PRO A 104 -3.90 -13.84 -0.93
N GLY A 105 -3.49 -13.09 0.09
CA GLY A 105 -3.27 -11.66 -0.03
C GLY A 105 -2.13 -11.31 -0.98
N ILE A 106 -1.00 -12.00 -0.87
CA ILE A 106 0.14 -11.83 -1.78
C ILE A 106 -0.22 -12.27 -3.20
N LEU A 107 -0.88 -13.41 -3.35
CA LEU A 107 -1.31 -13.92 -4.67
C LEU A 107 -2.27 -12.94 -5.34
N TRP A 108 -3.22 -12.36 -4.60
CA TRP A 108 -4.13 -11.34 -5.12
C TRP A 108 -3.38 -10.10 -5.59
N GLY A 109 -2.45 -9.60 -4.77
CA GLY A 109 -1.63 -8.45 -5.12
C GLY A 109 -0.79 -8.70 -6.37
N LEU A 110 -0.14 -9.87 -6.46
CA LEU A 110 0.65 -10.26 -7.64
C LEU A 110 -0.21 -10.39 -8.90
N ALA A 111 -1.41 -10.97 -8.78
CA ALA A 111 -2.34 -11.08 -9.90
C ALA A 111 -2.77 -9.69 -10.39
N CYS A 112 -3.12 -8.79 -9.49
CA CYS A 112 -3.44 -7.41 -9.84
C CYS A 112 -2.25 -6.71 -10.52
N MET A 113 -1.03 -6.86 -10.00
CA MET A 113 0.17 -6.28 -10.61
C MET A 113 0.45 -6.85 -12.01
N ALA A 114 0.20 -8.13 -12.26
CA ALA A 114 0.31 -8.73 -13.58
C ALA A 114 -0.69 -8.12 -14.58
N VAL A 115 -1.94 -7.92 -14.14
CA VAL A 115 -2.98 -7.27 -14.96
C VAL A 115 -2.63 -5.81 -15.23
N ILE A 116 -2.19 -5.07 -14.21
CA ILE A 116 -1.72 -3.68 -14.34
C ILE A 116 -0.58 -3.61 -15.37
N PHE A 117 0.41 -4.51 -15.29
CA PHE A 117 1.52 -4.57 -16.23
C PHE A 117 1.03 -4.79 -17.68
N TYR A 118 0.11 -5.73 -17.88
CA TYR A 118 -0.46 -6.00 -19.19
C TYR A 118 -1.13 -4.76 -19.79
N PHE A 119 -2.00 -4.09 -19.03
CA PHE A 119 -2.70 -2.90 -19.51
C PHE A 119 -1.77 -1.69 -19.68
N ALA A 120 -0.83 -1.50 -18.78
CA ALA A 120 0.17 -0.44 -18.87
C ALA A 120 1.03 -0.59 -20.14
N LYS A 121 1.41 -1.83 -20.46
CA LYS A 121 2.13 -2.14 -21.71
C LYS A 121 1.27 -1.87 -22.94
N LYS A 122 -0.01 -2.29 -22.93
CA LYS A 122 -0.94 -2.12 -24.04
C LYS A 122 -1.25 -0.65 -24.31
N ARG A 123 -1.40 0.16 -23.25
CA ARG A 123 -1.73 1.60 -23.34
C ARG A 123 -0.49 2.50 -23.40
N GLY A 124 0.70 1.95 -23.18
CA GLY A 124 1.97 2.67 -23.28
C GLY A 124 2.25 3.62 -22.13
N TYR A 125 1.65 3.39 -20.94
CA TYR A 125 1.89 4.21 -19.78
C TYR A 125 3.33 4.11 -19.30
N ARG A 126 4.03 5.24 -19.24
CA ARG A 126 5.43 5.33 -18.84
C ARG A 126 5.61 6.49 -17.89
N SER A 127 6.30 6.24 -16.79
CA SER A 127 6.65 7.33 -15.88
C SER A 127 7.69 8.24 -16.49
N THR A 128 7.46 9.54 -16.38
CA THR A 128 8.40 10.59 -16.81
C THR A 128 9.37 10.97 -15.71
N ARG A 129 9.02 10.73 -14.45
CA ARG A 129 9.85 11.08 -13.28
C ARG A 129 10.91 10.02 -13.02
N ARG A 130 12.17 10.46 -12.98
CA ARG A 130 13.30 9.63 -12.55
C ARG A 130 13.75 10.08 -11.17
N TYR A 131 13.68 9.17 -10.22
CA TYR A 131 14.27 9.37 -8.90
C TYR A 131 15.70 8.84 -8.89
N SER A 132 16.62 9.63 -8.33
CA SER A 132 17.99 9.19 -8.10
C SER A 132 18.02 7.98 -7.15
N MET A 133 19.01 7.09 -7.31
CA MET A 133 19.19 5.97 -6.38
C MET A 133 19.35 6.45 -4.93
N SER A 134 20.03 7.57 -4.74
CA SER A 134 20.17 8.19 -3.43
C SER A 134 18.83 8.61 -2.81
N GLU A 135 17.92 9.17 -3.61
CA GLU A 135 16.58 9.54 -3.15
C GLU A 135 15.74 8.32 -2.79
N LYS A 136 15.79 7.26 -3.61
CA LYS A 136 15.08 6.00 -3.33
C LYS A 136 15.55 5.36 -2.02
N VAL A 137 16.85 5.32 -1.80
CA VAL A 137 17.45 4.79 -0.57
C VAL A 137 17.04 5.64 0.65
N LYS A 138 17.08 6.97 0.53
CA LYS A 138 16.67 7.87 1.61
C LYS A 138 15.20 7.67 2.00
N VAL A 139 14.30 7.60 1.02
CA VAL A 139 12.87 7.38 1.26
C VAL A 139 12.63 5.99 1.88
N PHE A 140 13.36 4.96 1.42
CA PHE A 140 13.27 3.62 2.00
C PHE A 140 13.66 3.62 3.48
N PHE A 141 14.79 4.25 3.86
CA PHE A 141 15.19 4.36 5.26
C PHE A 141 14.21 5.19 6.10
N GLN A 142 13.58 6.19 5.53
CA GLN A 142 12.53 6.97 6.21
C GLN A 142 11.25 6.14 6.44
N ALA A 143 10.97 5.15 5.59
CA ALA A 143 9.80 4.28 5.74
C ALA A 143 10.03 3.13 6.74
N ILE A 144 11.30 2.76 7.03
CA ILE A 144 11.63 1.66 7.94
C ILE A 144 10.91 1.76 9.29
N PRO A 145 10.89 2.91 9.99
CA PRO A 145 10.21 2.99 11.28
C PRO A 145 8.71 2.68 11.19
N CYS A 146 8.04 3.09 10.12
CA CYS A 146 6.62 2.74 9.90
C CYS A 146 6.44 1.23 9.62
N LEU A 147 7.34 0.63 8.83
CA LEU A 147 7.29 -0.80 8.53
C LEU A 147 7.59 -1.66 9.77
N LEU A 148 8.47 -1.20 10.65
CA LEU A 148 8.76 -1.87 11.92
C LEU A 148 7.53 -2.00 12.81
N MET A 149 6.61 -1.04 12.78
CA MET A 149 5.34 -1.14 13.51
C MET A 149 4.57 -2.39 13.11
N ILE A 150 4.47 -2.66 11.81
CA ILE A 150 3.77 -3.85 11.29
C ILE A 150 4.43 -5.12 11.83
N ILE A 151 5.77 -5.18 11.76
CA ILE A 151 6.55 -6.34 12.22
C ILE A 151 6.37 -6.57 13.72
N ILE A 152 6.40 -5.51 14.53
CA ILE A 152 6.25 -5.59 15.99
C ILE A 152 4.84 -6.09 16.34
N VAL A 153 3.80 -5.49 15.77
CA VAL A 153 2.41 -5.82 16.09
C VAL A 153 2.07 -7.23 15.63
N ILE A 154 2.32 -7.54 14.36
CA ILE A 154 2.00 -8.87 13.80
C ILE A 154 2.88 -9.94 14.43
N GLY A 155 4.17 -9.70 14.54
CA GLY A 155 5.11 -10.61 15.16
C GLY A 155 4.73 -10.93 16.60
N GLY A 156 4.31 -9.92 17.36
CA GLY A 156 3.84 -10.09 18.75
C GLY A 156 2.54 -10.89 18.86
N ILE A 157 1.59 -10.71 17.94
CA ILE A 157 0.33 -11.48 17.90
C ILE A 157 0.60 -12.93 17.48
N ILE A 158 1.39 -13.15 16.42
CA ILE A 158 1.70 -14.50 15.92
C ILE A 158 2.50 -15.30 16.94
N SER A 159 3.45 -14.65 17.64
CA SER A 159 4.24 -15.31 18.70
C SER A 159 3.47 -15.51 20.02
N GLY A 160 2.23 -15.02 20.10
CA GLY A 160 1.41 -15.13 21.30
C GLY A 160 1.80 -14.19 22.45
N ILE A 161 2.68 -13.21 22.20
CA ILE A 161 3.09 -12.20 23.19
C ILE A 161 1.95 -11.21 23.43
N PHE A 162 1.22 -10.86 22.36
CA PHE A 162 0.09 -9.92 22.40
C PHE A 162 -1.20 -10.59 21.92
N THR A 163 -2.30 -10.23 22.56
CA THR A 163 -3.63 -10.37 21.96
C THR A 163 -3.82 -9.30 20.87
N ALA A 164 -4.82 -9.46 20.00
CA ALA A 164 -5.13 -8.46 18.97
C ALA A 164 -5.43 -7.07 19.58
N THR A 165 -6.08 -7.05 20.75
CA THR A 165 -6.39 -5.81 21.49
C THR A 165 -5.13 -5.13 22.02
N GLU A 166 -4.24 -5.89 22.66
CA GLU A 166 -2.96 -5.38 23.16
C GLU A 166 -2.06 -4.90 22.01
N GLY A 167 -2.03 -5.63 20.90
CA GLY A 167 -1.32 -5.22 19.68
C GLY A 167 -1.81 -3.87 19.15
N SER A 168 -3.11 -3.57 19.24
CA SER A 168 -3.65 -2.26 18.85
C SER A 168 -3.16 -1.14 19.75
N VAL A 169 -3.06 -1.35 21.05
CA VAL A 169 -2.49 -0.38 22.00
C VAL A 169 -1.01 -0.12 21.69
N VAL A 170 -0.25 -1.19 21.44
CA VAL A 170 1.17 -1.07 21.03
C VAL A 170 1.30 -0.24 19.75
N ALA A 171 0.44 -0.48 18.73
CA ALA A 171 0.42 0.28 17.50
C ALA A 171 0.17 1.77 17.73
N VAL A 172 -0.80 2.12 18.59
CA VAL A 172 -1.13 3.52 18.92
C VAL A 172 0.05 4.19 19.62
N VAL A 173 0.61 3.58 20.65
CA VAL A 173 1.74 4.13 21.40
C VAL A 173 2.97 4.31 20.51
N TYR A 174 3.29 3.30 19.68
CA TYR A 174 4.39 3.35 18.73
C TYR A 174 4.21 4.48 17.71
N SER A 175 3.00 4.61 17.13
CA SER A 175 2.68 5.67 16.17
C SER A 175 2.78 7.06 16.79
N LEU A 176 2.37 7.20 18.05
CA LEU A 176 2.48 8.46 18.80
C LEU A 176 3.96 8.84 19.01
N ILE A 177 4.80 7.88 19.40
CA ILE A 177 6.25 8.07 19.55
C ILE A 177 6.87 8.50 18.22
N LEU A 178 6.55 7.82 17.11
CA LEU A 178 7.07 8.18 15.81
C LEU A 178 6.66 9.59 15.38
N SER A 179 5.38 9.95 15.59
CA SER A 179 4.85 11.27 15.22
C SER A 179 5.48 12.42 16.01
N LEU A 180 5.73 12.21 17.29
CA LEU A 180 6.27 13.25 18.19
C LEU A 180 7.79 13.38 18.05
N PHE A 181 8.52 12.26 18.08
CA PHE A 181 9.97 12.28 18.21
C PHE A 181 10.70 12.11 16.86
N PHE A 182 10.20 11.24 15.98
CA PHE A 182 10.90 10.90 14.74
C PHE A 182 10.49 11.83 13.61
N TYR A 183 9.19 11.91 13.31
CA TYR A 183 8.70 12.73 12.20
C TYR A 183 8.38 14.16 12.61
N LYS A 184 8.24 14.45 13.91
CA LYS A 184 7.89 15.78 14.45
C LYS A 184 6.68 16.40 13.71
N SER A 185 5.72 15.55 13.34
CA SER A 185 4.55 15.96 12.57
C SER A 185 3.48 16.63 13.43
N ILE A 186 3.50 16.38 14.72
CA ILE A 186 2.59 16.97 15.70
C ILE A 186 3.39 17.99 16.51
N LYS A 187 2.97 19.24 16.46
CA LYS A 187 3.42 20.30 17.40
C LYS A 187 2.49 20.27 18.59
N ILE A 188 3.01 20.01 19.77
CA ILE A 188 2.31 20.16 21.05
C ILE A 188 2.25 21.64 21.40
#